data_60b55ae11d66340007091be14d34b739
#
_entry.id   60b55ae11d66340007091be14d34b739
#
_cell.length_a   1.000
_cell.length_b   1.000
_cell.length_c   1.000
_cell.angle_alpha   90.00
_cell.angle_beta   90.00
_cell.angle_gamma   90.00
#
_symmetry.space_group_name_H-M   'P 1'
#
loop_
_entity.id
_entity.type
_entity.pdbx_description
1 polymer ?
#
loop_
_entity_poly.entity_id
_entity_poly.type
_entity_poly.pdbx_seq_one_letter_code
_entity_poly.pdbx_strand_id
1 'polypeptide(L)'
;SNYVLFDNGRVIDTACLNVGGHLIETDQAGRVTRVREPAAKVLRLLFPGSIPQPGALTRSDLERVAQHMADLVVDLIEGHSSPLLEELMMTPPLKEIGKLDALFISGGVGECFYHPQLTQGDPFHFRDLGPILADALRAHPRLQAYPVRLPKQTIRATVIGAGAYSLSLSGSTIWVAYDKLPLRNIPVLHPAIDWQQSEPEIYGEILLAARRHDLDPGSDLYAIALSAAMPVTYRAVVQCASALARLYTEHPNPAHPAIVISANDVGKVLGMELEPRIKPKALAVIDEVNTREGDYIDIGKSYFGGEIVPLTVKSLAFPS
;
A
#
# COMPACT_ATOMS: atom_id res chain seq x y z
N SER A 1 4.98 5.61 -3.93
CA SER A 1 6.47 5.51 -3.97
C SER A 1 7.04 5.60 -2.57
N ASN A 2 7.92 4.67 -2.22
CA ASN A 2 8.63 4.65 -0.95
C ASN A 2 10.05 5.18 -1.14
N TYR A 3 10.52 5.96 -0.19
CA TYR A 3 11.84 6.58 -0.18
C TYR A 3 12.62 6.07 1.03
N VAL A 4 13.87 5.76 0.82
CA VAL A 4 14.78 5.35 1.88
C VAL A 4 16.10 6.09 1.69
N LEU A 5 16.53 6.82 2.71
CA LEU A 5 17.80 7.51 2.74
C LEU A 5 18.82 6.67 3.51
N PHE A 6 19.96 6.40 2.88
CA PHE A 6 21.05 5.63 3.47
C PHE A 6 22.28 6.49 3.67
N ASP A 7 22.97 6.27 4.78
CA ASP A 7 24.35 6.71 4.99
C ASP A 7 25.19 5.53 5.47
N ASN A 8 26.29 5.25 4.77
CA ASN A 8 27.23 4.17 5.10
C ASN A 8 26.54 2.81 5.37
N GLY A 9 25.50 2.48 4.58
CA GLY A 9 24.74 1.23 4.68
C GLY A 9 23.71 1.20 5.81
N ARG A 10 23.50 2.32 6.52
CA ARG A 10 22.44 2.46 7.53
C ARG A 10 21.29 3.30 6.98
N VAL A 11 20.08 2.89 7.29
CA VAL A 11 18.89 3.70 7.02
C VAL A 11 18.89 4.88 7.98
N ILE A 12 18.85 6.11 7.44
CA ILE A 12 18.79 7.33 8.23
C ILE A 12 17.38 7.91 8.27
N ASP A 13 16.63 7.76 7.18
CA ASP A 13 15.26 8.26 7.12
C ASP A 13 14.44 7.54 6.04
N THR A 14 13.11 7.61 6.18
CA THR A 14 12.16 7.01 5.24
C THR A 14 10.96 7.92 5.03
N ALA A 15 10.42 7.91 3.81
CA ALA A 15 9.17 8.59 3.50
C ALA A 15 8.32 7.77 2.51
N CYS A 16 7.02 8.03 2.50
CA CYS A 16 6.08 7.42 1.57
C CYS A 16 5.20 8.50 0.94
N LEU A 17 5.25 8.58 -0.38
CA LEU A 17 4.42 9.44 -1.21
C LEU A 17 3.49 8.58 -2.06
N ASN A 18 2.19 8.88 -2.06
CA ASN A 18 1.19 8.13 -2.81
C ASN A 18 1.20 8.51 -4.29
N VAL A 19 2.30 8.15 -4.96
CA VAL A 19 2.54 8.31 -6.40
C VAL A 19 3.04 6.99 -6.96
N GLY A 20 2.55 6.58 -8.13
CA GLY A 20 2.95 5.32 -8.75
C GLY A 20 2.15 4.98 -10.00
N GLY A 21 2.60 3.97 -10.76
CA GLY A 21 2.00 3.56 -12.03
C GLY A 21 0.57 3.04 -11.89
N HIS A 22 0.30 2.21 -10.89
CA HIS A 22 -1.01 1.60 -10.68
C HIS A 22 -2.14 2.56 -10.23
N LEU A 23 -1.85 3.86 -10.07
CA LEU A 23 -2.87 4.86 -9.76
C LEU A 23 -3.82 5.14 -10.94
N ILE A 24 -3.40 4.81 -12.16
CA ILE A 24 -4.25 4.83 -13.35
C ILE A 24 -4.08 3.50 -14.08
N GLU A 25 -5.17 2.78 -14.21
CA GLU A 25 -5.23 1.50 -14.91
C GLU A 25 -5.84 1.69 -16.31
N THR A 26 -5.32 0.95 -17.29
CA THR A 26 -5.78 1.00 -18.68
C THR A 26 -6.15 -0.39 -19.20
N ASP A 27 -6.92 -0.45 -20.28
CA ASP A 27 -7.08 -1.65 -21.07
C ASP A 27 -5.90 -1.85 -22.04
N GLN A 28 -5.92 -2.92 -22.81
CA GLN A 28 -4.89 -3.20 -23.84
C GLN A 28 -4.84 -2.16 -24.97
N ALA A 29 -5.93 -1.42 -25.18
CA ALA A 29 -5.99 -0.35 -26.18
C ALA A 29 -5.56 1.01 -25.61
N GLY A 30 -5.11 1.06 -24.35
CA GLY A 30 -4.67 2.27 -23.66
C GLY A 30 -5.82 3.16 -23.17
N ARG A 31 -7.08 2.67 -23.17
CA ARG A 31 -8.19 3.42 -22.59
C ARG A 31 -8.18 3.27 -21.08
N VAL A 32 -8.29 4.38 -20.38
CA VAL A 32 -8.33 4.39 -18.91
C VAL A 32 -9.59 3.69 -18.41
N THR A 33 -9.39 2.67 -17.58
CA THR A 33 -10.47 1.89 -16.96
C THR A 33 -10.70 2.28 -15.51
N ARG A 34 -9.64 2.71 -14.81
CA ARG A 34 -9.73 3.12 -13.40
C ARG A 34 -8.76 4.27 -13.13
N VAL A 35 -9.22 5.23 -12.34
CA VAL A 35 -8.39 6.32 -11.76
C VAL A 35 -8.57 6.26 -10.25
N ARG A 36 -7.48 6.09 -9.53
CA ARG A 36 -7.47 6.06 -8.07
C ARG A 36 -7.40 7.47 -7.50
N GLU A 37 -7.84 7.64 -6.25
CA GLU A 37 -7.98 8.97 -5.65
C GLU A 37 -6.69 9.82 -5.67
N PRO A 38 -5.48 9.30 -5.43
CA PRO A 38 -4.27 10.11 -5.55
C PRO A 38 -4.05 10.67 -6.97
N ALA A 39 -4.32 9.87 -8.00
CA ALA A 39 -4.26 10.38 -9.39
C ALA A 39 -5.41 11.35 -9.70
N ALA A 40 -6.58 11.14 -9.12
CA ALA A 40 -7.71 12.07 -9.26
C ALA A 40 -7.38 13.45 -8.65
N LYS A 41 -6.59 13.52 -7.57
CA LYS A 41 -6.11 14.79 -7.02
C LYS A 41 -5.21 15.54 -8.00
N VAL A 42 -4.29 14.83 -8.67
CA VAL A 42 -3.47 15.40 -9.74
C VAL A 42 -4.35 15.89 -10.90
N LEU A 43 -5.35 15.09 -11.31
CA LEU A 43 -6.29 15.48 -12.37
C LEU A 43 -7.10 16.73 -12.00
N ARG A 44 -7.53 16.88 -10.73
CA ARG A 44 -8.24 18.11 -10.28
C ARG A 44 -7.39 19.35 -10.47
N LEU A 45 -6.09 19.26 -10.25
CA LEU A 45 -5.16 20.37 -10.49
C LEU A 45 -5.02 20.67 -11.99
N LEU A 46 -4.94 19.63 -12.82
CA LEU A 46 -4.75 19.77 -14.27
C LEU A 46 -6.01 20.17 -15.02
N PHE A 47 -7.18 19.86 -14.48
CA PHE A 47 -8.50 20.14 -15.06
C PHE A 47 -9.40 20.89 -14.07
N PRO A 48 -9.10 22.17 -13.77
CA PRO A 48 -9.91 22.95 -12.85
C PRO A 48 -11.34 23.10 -13.39
N GLY A 49 -12.32 22.65 -12.59
CA GLY A 49 -13.74 22.75 -12.89
C GLY A 49 -14.42 21.46 -13.36
N SER A 50 -13.78 20.59 -14.10
CA SER A 50 -14.37 19.29 -14.52
C SER A 50 -13.29 18.29 -14.85
N ILE A 51 -13.22 17.20 -14.07
CA ILE A 51 -12.31 16.08 -14.36
C ILE A 51 -12.94 15.27 -15.50
N PRO A 52 -12.18 14.97 -16.57
CA PRO A 52 -12.67 14.08 -17.62
C PRO A 52 -13.03 12.70 -17.05
N GLN A 53 -14.10 12.10 -17.59
CA GLN A 53 -14.39 10.69 -17.29
C GLN A 53 -13.17 9.82 -17.64
N PRO A 54 -12.90 8.73 -16.90
CA PRO A 54 -11.72 7.91 -17.14
C PRO A 54 -11.51 7.54 -18.61
N GLY A 55 -12.54 7.05 -19.30
CA GLY A 55 -12.47 6.67 -20.70
C GLY A 55 -12.30 7.82 -21.71
N ALA A 56 -12.41 9.09 -21.27
CA ALA A 56 -12.19 10.28 -22.09
C ALA A 56 -10.77 10.88 -21.94
N LEU A 57 -9.97 10.36 -20.99
CA LEU A 57 -8.59 10.78 -20.82
C LEU A 57 -7.74 10.33 -22.03
N THR A 58 -7.06 11.29 -22.62
CA THR A 58 -6.16 11.05 -23.76
C THR A 58 -4.76 10.66 -23.29
N ARG A 59 -3.96 10.11 -24.18
CA ARG A 59 -2.53 9.86 -23.92
C ARG A 59 -1.80 11.12 -23.45
N SER A 60 -2.07 12.26 -24.07
CA SER A 60 -1.47 13.55 -23.67
C SER A 60 -1.86 13.96 -22.25
N ASP A 61 -3.09 13.65 -21.82
CA ASP A 61 -3.51 13.90 -20.43
C ASP A 61 -2.75 13.03 -19.46
N LEU A 62 -2.53 11.75 -19.81
CA LEU A 62 -1.74 10.81 -19.00
C LEU A 62 -0.27 11.23 -18.90
N GLU A 63 0.31 11.73 -20.02
CA GLU A 63 1.66 12.28 -20.00
C GLU A 63 1.78 13.51 -19.09
N ARG A 64 0.76 14.40 -19.07
CA ARG A 64 0.71 15.55 -18.15
C ARG A 64 0.59 15.10 -16.68
N VAL A 65 -0.24 14.09 -16.41
CA VAL A 65 -0.37 13.50 -15.06
C VAL A 65 0.97 12.90 -14.62
N ALA A 66 1.61 12.13 -15.48
CA ALA A 66 2.90 11.51 -15.18
C ALA A 66 4.01 12.56 -14.95
N GLN A 67 4.01 13.65 -15.72
CA GLN A 67 4.95 14.75 -15.52
C GLN A 67 4.75 15.38 -14.14
N HIS A 68 3.49 15.67 -13.74
CA HIS A 68 3.20 16.22 -12.41
C HIS A 68 3.58 15.25 -11.27
N MET A 69 3.34 13.95 -11.47
CA MET A 69 3.79 12.94 -10.52
C MET A 69 5.33 12.88 -10.42
N ALA A 70 6.03 13.05 -11.55
CA ALA A 70 7.48 13.13 -11.56
C ALA A 70 8.01 14.39 -10.85
N ASP A 71 7.34 15.53 -11.03
CA ASP A 71 7.64 16.77 -10.30
C ASP A 71 7.53 16.55 -8.78
N LEU A 72 6.44 15.92 -8.31
CA LEU A 72 6.23 15.60 -6.89
C LEU A 72 7.29 14.65 -6.33
N VAL A 73 7.71 13.67 -7.12
CA VAL A 73 8.82 12.76 -6.73
C VAL A 73 10.11 13.53 -6.52
N VAL A 74 10.44 14.45 -7.42
CA VAL A 74 11.67 15.24 -7.34
C VAL A 74 11.56 16.30 -6.24
N ASP A 75 10.41 16.94 -6.08
CA ASP A 75 10.16 17.91 -5.01
C ASP A 75 10.42 17.29 -3.63
N LEU A 76 9.95 16.05 -3.39
CA LEU A 76 10.22 15.35 -2.14
C LEU A 76 11.73 15.09 -1.93
N ILE A 77 12.47 14.73 -2.98
CA ILE A 77 13.93 14.53 -2.93
C ILE A 77 14.64 15.85 -2.61
N GLU A 78 14.15 16.97 -3.10
CA GLU A 78 14.73 18.29 -2.90
C GLU A 78 14.25 19.00 -1.62
N GLY A 79 13.32 18.38 -0.88
CA GLY A 79 12.73 18.97 0.32
C GLY A 79 11.78 20.14 0.01
N HIS A 80 11.29 20.25 -1.22
CA HIS A 80 10.26 21.21 -1.56
C HIS A 80 8.91 20.73 -1.06
N SER A 81 8.04 21.66 -0.63
CA SER A 81 6.67 21.37 -0.25
C SER A 81 5.67 22.08 -1.14
N SER A 82 4.55 21.42 -1.37
CA SER A 82 3.38 21.99 -2.01
C SER A 82 2.10 21.40 -1.39
N PRO A 83 0.95 22.09 -1.47
CA PRO A 83 -0.30 21.55 -0.92
C PRO A 83 -0.64 20.16 -1.45
N LEU A 84 -0.40 19.89 -2.73
CA LEU A 84 -0.66 18.58 -3.32
C LEU A 84 0.32 17.53 -2.82
N LEU A 85 1.62 17.87 -2.67
CA LEU A 85 2.60 16.96 -2.11
C LEU A 85 2.21 16.54 -0.68
N GLU A 86 1.88 17.52 0.18
CA GLU A 86 1.45 17.28 1.55
C GLU A 86 0.21 16.38 1.61
N GLU A 87 -0.75 16.60 0.73
CA GLU A 87 -1.98 15.80 0.64
C GLU A 87 -1.73 14.36 0.17
N LEU A 88 -0.66 14.12 -0.58
CA LEU A 88 -0.28 12.81 -1.09
C LEU A 88 0.76 12.09 -0.22
N MET A 89 1.33 12.75 0.79
CA MET A 89 2.22 12.12 1.75
C MET A 89 1.44 11.14 2.64
N MET A 90 1.99 9.95 2.84
CA MET A 90 1.47 8.91 3.74
C MET A 90 2.25 8.84 5.05
N THR A 91 3.44 9.44 5.07
CA THR A 91 4.33 9.56 6.23
C THR A 91 4.86 10.99 6.28
N PRO A 92 5.55 11.42 7.35
CA PRO A 92 6.30 12.66 7.31
C PRO A 92 7.27 12.69 6.12
N PRO A 93 7.55 13.87 5.54
CA PRO A 93 8.54 13.99 4.47
C PRO A 93 9.93 13.63 4.99
N LEU A 94 10.85 13.33 4.08
CA LEU A 94 12.24 13.12 4.41
C LEU A 94 12.79 14.37 5.12
N LYS A 95 13.59 14.16 6.16
CA LYS A 95 14.38 15.20 6.78
C LYS A 95 15.38 15.75 5.76
N GLU A 96 16.03 16.84 6.12
CA GLU A 96 16.98 17.51 5.23
C GLU A 96 17.94 16.53 4.57
N ILE A 97 17.87 16.44 3.26
CA ILE A 97 18.72 15.58 2.44
C ILE A 97 19.93 16.39 2.02
N GLY A 98 21.10 15.99 2.51
CA GLY A 98 22.37 16.54 2.06
C GLY A 98 22.69 16.16 0.60
N LYS A 99 23.96 16.31 0.21
CA LYS A 99 24.42 15.87 -1.10
C LYS A 99 24.28 14.35 -1.25
N LEU A 100 23.59 13.92 -2.31
CA LEU A 100 23.45 12.50 -2.64
C LEU A 100 24.61 12.02 -3.52
N ASP A 101 25.27 10.93 -3.11
CA ASP A 101 26.33 10.27 -3.89
C ASP A 101 25.75 9.33 -4.95
N ALA A 102 24.56 8.83 -4.75
CA ALA A 102 23.82 8.00 -5.70
C ALA A 102 22.31 8.04 -5.41
N LEU A 103 21.51 7.94 -6.47
CA LEU A 103 20.06 7.76 -6.41
C LEU A 103 19.71 6.48 -7.19
N PHE A 104 18.85 5.66 -6.62
CA PHE A 104 18.36 4.43 -7.23
C PHE A 104 16.84 4.47 -7.31
N ILE A 105 16.30 4.05 -8.45
CA ILE A 105 14.86 3.90 -8.66
C ILE A 105 14.56 2.40 -8.71
N SER A 106 13.66 1.90 -7.87
CA SER A 106 13.30 0.49 -7.79
C SER A 106 11.84 0.24 -8.14
N GLY A 107 11.43 -1.03 -8.18
CA GLY A 107 10.07 -1.44 -8.51
C GLY A 107 9.78 -1.42 -10.01
N GLY A 108 8.49 -1.57 -10.38
CA GLY A 108 8.08 -1.65 -11.78
C GLY A 108 8.37 -0.38 -12.59
N VAL A 109 8.18 0.81 -11.99
CA VAL A 109 8.55 2.08 -12.62
C VAL A 109 10.06 2.18 -12.82
N GLY A 110 10.86 1.74 -11.83
CA GLY A 110 12.32 1.68 -11.96
C GLY A 110 12.77 0.74 -13.08
N GLU A 111 12.13 -0.41 -13.23
CA GLU A 111 12.40 -1.35 -14.33
C GLU A 111 12.17 -0.69 -15.68
N CYS A 112 11.03 -0.02 -15.87
CA CYS A 112 10.75 0.72 -17.09
C CYS A 112 11.70 1.92 -17.27
N PHE A 113 12.16 2.55 -16.20
CA PHE A 113 13.10 3.66 -16.23
C PHE A 113 14.46 3.25 -16.80
N TYR A 114 15.02 2.12 -16.34
CA TYR A 114 16.33 1.64 -16.79
C TYR A 114 16.27 0.81 -18.09
N HIS A 115 15.12 0.20 -18.37
CA HIS A 115 14.95 -0.73 -19.48
C HIS A 115 13.74 -0.32 -20.36
N PRO A 116 13.78 0.83 -21.05
CA PRO A 116 12.65 1.31 -21.86
C PRO A 116 12.24 0.34 -22.97
N GLN A 117 13.15 -0.54 -23.41
CA GLN A 117 12.87 -1.58 -24.40
C GLN A 117 11.83 -2.62 -23.93
N LEU A 118 11.57 -2.75 -22.63
CA LEU A 118 10.59 -3.70 -22.09
C LEU A 118 9.16 -3.40 -22.53
N THR A 119 8.86 -2.16 -22.83
CA THR A 119 7.54 -1.75 -23.31
C THR A 119 7.36 -1.98 -24.80
N GLN A 120 8.44 -2.31 -25.54
CA GLN A 120 8.43 -2.52 -26.99
C GLN A 120 7.80 -1.35 -27.77
N GLY A 121 7.87 -0.15 -27.23
CA GLY A 121 7.25 1.05 -27.79
C GLY A 121 5.76 1.21 -27.45
N ASP A 122 5.16 0.27 -26.75
CA ASP A 122 3.79 0.37 -26.23
C ASP A 122 3.81 0.95 -24.80
N PRO A 123 3.36 2.20 -24.59
CA PRO A 123 3.33 2.83 -23.26
C PRO A 123 2.29 2.20 -22.32
N PHE A 124 1.40 1.35 -22.83
CA PHE A 124 0.35 0.67 -22.06
C PHE A 124 0.61 -0.84 -21.89
N HIS A 125 1.82 -1.28 -22.19
CA HIS A 125 2.23 -2.69 -22.10
C HIS A 125 1.85 -3.36 -20.77
N PHE A 126 2.00 -2.65 -19.65
CA PHE A 126 1.64 -3.13 -18.32
C PHE A 126 0.23 -2.76 -17.87
N ARG A 127 -0.58 -2.15 -18.75
CA ARG A 127 -1.96 -1.71 -18.49
C ARG A 127 -2.09 -0.73 -17.34
N ASP A 128 -1.08 0.10 -17.14
CA ASP A 128 -1.05 1.16 -16.14
C ASP A 128 -0.20 2.36 -16.60
N LEU A 129 -0.14 3.39 -15.75
CA LEU A 129 0.64 4.60 -16.01
C LEU A 129 2.17 4.39 -15.87
N GLY A 130 2.63 3.24 -15.37
CA GLY A 130 4.03 3.00 -15.01
C GLY A 130 5.05 3.34 -16.08
N PRO A 131 4.91 2.86 -17.34
CA PRO A 131 5.83 3.21 -18.42
C PRO A 131 5.88 4.71 -18.71
N ILE A 132 4.75 5.40 -18.75
CA ILE A 132 4.66 6.84 -19.01
C ILE A 132 5.29 7.63 -17.86
N LEU A 133 5.08 7.19 -16.60
CA LEU A 133 5.73 7.79 -15.44
C LEU A 133 7.25 7.56 -15.45
N ALA A 134 7.71 6.40 -15.88
CA ALA A 134 9.14 6.12 -16.04
C ALA A 134 9.78 7.02 -17.11
N ASP A 135 9.09 7.29 -18.22
CA ASP A 135 9.54 8.20 -19.26
C ASP A 135 9.58 9.65 -18.74
N ALA A 136 8.55 10.09 -18.01
CA ALA A 136 8.53 11.41 -17.39
C ALA A 136 9.68 11.61 -16.39
N LEU A 137 9.95 10.62 -15.53
CA LEU A 137 11.10 10.65 -14.61
C LEU A 137 12.42 10.68 -15.34
N ARG A 138 12.58 9.89 -16.40
CA ARG A 138 13.82 9.84 -17.20
C ARG A 138 14.11 11.17 -17.91
N ALA A 139 13.07 11.83 -18.42
CA ALA A 139 13.16 13.11 -19.08
C ALA A 139 13.23 14.30 -18.10
N HIS A 140 13.03 14.10 -16.80
CA HIS A 140 12.89 15.18 -15.83
C HIS A 140 14.21 15.92 -15.61
N PRO A 141 14.31 17.25 -15.91
CA PRO A 141 15.58 17.96 -15.92
C PRO A 141 16.29 17.97 -14.56
N ARG A 142 15.54 18.17 -13.48
CA ARG A 142 16.11 18.20 -12.12
C ARG A 142 16.57 16.81 -11.68
N LEU A 143 15.87 15.74 -12.06
CA LEU A 143 16.29 14.39 -11.74
C LEU A 143 17.57 13.98 -12.46
N GLN A 144 17.78 14.47 -13.70
CA GLN A 144 19.01 14.23 -14.46
C GLN A 144 20.25 14.90 -13.82
N ALA A 145 20.07 15.88 -12.96
CA ALA A 145 21.17 16.48 -12.20
C ALA A 145 21.71 15.59 -11.07
N TYR A 146 20.96 14.56 -10.69
CA TYR A 146 21.37 13.60 -9.66
C TYR A 146 22.15 12.43 -10.26
N PRO A 147 23.06 11.81 -9.50
CA PRO A 147 23.81 10.63 -9.94
C PRO A 147 22.92 9.38 -9.89
N VAL A 148 21.94 9.31 -10.79
CA VAL A 148 21.05 8.13 -10.91
C VAL A 148 21.86 6.95 -11.41
N ARG A 149 21.87 5.86 -10.66
CA ARG A 149 22.62 4.63 -10.96
C ARG A 149 21.71 3.45 -11.13
N LEU A 150 22.05 2.56 -12.05
CA LEU A 150 21.36 1.28 -12.23
C LEU A 150 21.63 0.38 -11.01
N PRO A 151 20.61 -0.05 -10.25
CA PRO A 151 20.78 -1.01 -9.18
C PRO A 151 21.08 -2.40 -9.77
N LYS A 152 21.74 -3.25 -8.98
CA LYS A 152 21.99 -4.66 -9.41
C LYS A 152 20.68 -5.41 -9.66
N GLN A 153 19.60 -5.00 -9.02
CA GLN A 153 18.27 -5.57 -9.19
C GLN A 153 17.21 -4.46 -8.98
N THR A 154 16.24 -4.39 -9.89
CA THR A 154 15.15 -3.42 -9.88
C THR A 154 13.87 -4.01 -9.30
N ILE A 155 13.17 -4.89 -10.00
CA ILE A 155 11.93 -5.56 -9.54
C ILE A 155 12.19 -6.42 -8.29
N ARG A 156 13.34 -7.11 -8.23
CA ARG A 156 13.72 -7.93 -7.10
C ARG A 156 14.24 -7.15 -5.89
N ALA A 157 14.40 -5.83 -5.98
CA ALA A 157 14.74 -5.01 -4.82
C ALA A 157 13.70 -5.18 -3.70
N THR A 158 12.41 -5.26 -4.05
CA THR A 158 11.34 -5.64 -3.12
C THR A 158 11.52 -7.06 -2.57
N VAL A 159 11.99 -8.01 -3.39
CA VAL A 159 12.24 -9.42 -2.98
C VAL A 159 13.52 -9.56 -2.18
N ILE A 160 14.53 -8.73 -2.40
CA ILE A 160 15.81 -8.75 -1.66
C ILE A 160 15.71 -7.95 -0.36
N GLY A 161 15.02 -6.81 -0.36
CA GLY A 161 14.56 -6.15 0.86
C GLY A 161 13.72 -7.09 1.71
N ALA A 162 13.00 -7.97 1.05
CA ALA A 162 12.29 -9.12 1.59
C ALA A 162 13.19 -10.21 2.21
N GLY A 163 14.47 -10.20 2.04
CA GLY A 163 15.43 -11.01 2.81
C GLY A 163 15.68 -10.48 4.23
N ALA A 164 15.15 -9.30 4.55
CA ALA A 164 15.04 -8.74 5.90
C ALA A 164 13.64 -8.98 6.51
N TYR A 165 12.97 -10.09 6.14
CA TYR A 165 11.67 -10.46 6.69
C TYR A 165 11.76 -10.84 8.16
N SER A 166 10.86 -10.32 8.97
CA SER A 166 10.43 -11.04 10.15
C SER A 166 9.46 -12.15 9.70
N LEU A 167 9.90 -13.39 9.71
CA LEU A 167 9.02 -14.53 9.64
C LEU A 167 8.38 -14.67 11.02
N SER A 168 7.12 -14.27 11.17
CA SER A 168 6.34 -14.60 12.35
C SER A 168 5.65 -15.94 12.08
N LEU A 169 5.92 -16.91 12.94
CA LEU A 169 5.09 -18.09 13.07
C LEU A 169 4.00 -17.71 14.03
N SER A 170 2.77 -17.60 13.56
CA SER A 170 1.63 -17.40 14.44
C SER A 170 1.50 -18.58 15.41
N GLY A 171 1.28 -18.30 16.68
CA GLY A 171 1.02 -19.33 17.69
C GLY A 171 -0.35 -20.00 17.54
N SER A 172 -0.73 -20.81 18.52
CA SER A 172 -2.00 -21.57 18.57
C SER A 172 -3.27 -20.73 18.76
N THR A 173 -3.16 -19.41 18.72
CA THR A 173 -4.24 -18.45 19.04
C THR A 173 -4.89 -17.81 17.81
N ILE A 174 -4.59 -18.31 16.62
CA ILE A 174 -5.16 -17.80 15.37
C ILE A 174 -6.56 -18.38 15.08
N TRP A 175 -7.31 -17.67 14.23
CA TRP A 175 -8.57 -18.11 13.67
C TRP A 175 -8.51 -18.04 12.14
N VAL A 176 -8.50 -19.20 11.45
CA VAL A 176 -8.45 -19.24 9.98
C VAL A 176 -9.57 -20.12 9.45
N ALA A 177 -10.62 -19.48 8.95
CA ALA A 177 -11.73 -20.10 8.23
C ALA A 177 -11.60 -19.79 6.73
N TYR A 178 -10.49 -20.21 6.10
CA TYR A 178 -10.19 -19.98 4.70
C TYR A 178 -9.28 -21.05 4.12
N ASP A 179 -9.71 -21.69 3.05
CA ASP A 179 -9.06 -22.83 2.41
C ASP A 179 -8.17 -22.47 1.21
N LYS A 180 -8.24 -21.21 0.72
CA LYS A 180 -7.52 -20.78 -0.50
C LYS A 180 -6.19 -20.09 -0.22
N LEU A 181 -5.48 -20.52 0.81
CA LEU A 181 -4.11 -20.05 1.06
C LEU A 181 -3.12 -20.72 0.08
N PRO A 182 -2.02 -20.09 -0.30
CA PRO A 182 -1.46 -18.83 0.23
C PRO A 182 -2.02 -17.57 -0.42
N LEU A 183 -1.97 -16.46 0.32
CA LEU A 183 -2.24 -15.10 -0.18
C LEU A 183 -0.95 -14.28 -0.15
N ARG A 184 -0.77 -13.39 -1.13
CA ARG A 184 0.47 -12.62 -1.28
C ARG A 184 0.21 -11.14 -1.55
N ASN A 185 1.17 -10.31 -1.15
CA ASN A 185 1.17 -8.86 -1.40
C ASN A 185 -0.10 -8.16 -0.91
N ILE A 186 -0.53 -8.51 0.30
CA ILE A 186 -1.71 -7.95 0.93
C ILE A 186 -1.31 -6.63 1.60
N PRO A 187 -1.81 -5.47 1.18
CA PRO A 187 -1.57 -4.21 1.86
C PRO A 187 -2.19 -4.22 3.25
N VAL A 188 -1.50 -3.62 4.20
CA VAL A 188 -1.95 -3.55 5.59
C VAL A 188 -2.47 -2.17 5.92
N LEU A 189 -3.73 -2.08 6.32
CA LEU A 189 -4.36 -0.85 6.80
C LEU A 189 -4.09 -0.67 8.30
N HIS A 190 -3.67 0.52 8.68
CA HIS A 190 -3.43 0.91 10.07
C HIS A 190 -4.44 2.00 10.48
N PRO A 191 -5.66 1.62 10.92
CA PRO A 191 -6.61 2.61 11.43
C PRO A 191 -6.11 3.20 12.75
N ALA A 192 -6.24 4.51 12.89
CA ALA A 192 -5.83 5.25 14.10
C ALA A 192 -6.91 5.16 15.18
N ILE A 193 -7.14 3.94 15.69
CA ILE A 193 -8.20 3.67 16.67
C ILE A 193 -7.78 4.14 18.06
N ASP A 194 -8.57 5.05 18.64
CA ASP A 194 -8.62 5.24 20.09
C ASP A 194 -9.63 4.24 20.67
N TRP A 195 -9.16 3.33 21.50
CA TRP A 195 -9.96 2.24 22.06
C TRP A 195 -11.00 2.69 23.12
N GLN A 196 -11.10 3.99 23.39
CA GLN A 196 -12.19 4.58 24.15
C GLN A 196 -13.35 5.04 23.25
N GLN A 197 -13.15 5.08 21.94
CA GLN A 197 -14.16 5.44 20.95
C GLN A 197 -15.31 4.42 20.89
N SER A 198 -16.45 4.89 20.39
CA SER A 198 -17.61 4.04 20.09
C SER A 198 -17.38 3.17 18.84
N GLU A 199 -18.21 2.14 18.65
CA GLU A 199 -18.17 1.30 17.44
C GLU A 199 -18.27 2.11 16.14
N PRO A 200 -19.19 3.09 15.97
CA PRO A 200 -19.24 3.91 14.76
C PRO A 200 -17.97 4.72 14.49
N GLU A 201 -17.29 5.17 15.52
CA GLU A 201 -16.03 5.91 15.37
C GLU A 201 -14.90 4.98 14.95
N ILE A 202 -14.79 3.79 15.54
CA ILE A 202 -13.83 2.76 15.12
C ILE A 202 -14.06 2.38 13.65
N TYR A 203 -15.31 2.18 13.26
CA TYR A 203 -15.68 1.93 11.86
C TYR A 203 -15.23 3.07 10.94
N GLY A 204 -15.42 4.33 11.36
CA GLY A 204 -14.98 5.51 10.64
C GLY A 204 -13.46 5.55 10.43
N GLU A 205 -12.67 5.21 11.45
CA GLU A 205 -11.21 5.15 11.35
C GLU A 205 -10.73 4.05 10.37
N ILE A 206 -11.41 2.92 10.33
CA ILE A 206 -11.11 1.86 9.35
C ILE A 206 -11.37 2.36 7.93
N LEU A 207 -12.49 3.01 7.68
CA LEU A 207 -12.79 3.59 6.36
C LEU A 207 -11.80 4.70 5.97
N LEU A 208 -11.38 5.51 6.93
CA LEU A 208 -10.39 6.55 6.70
C LEU A 208 -9.03 5.94 6.32
N ALA A 209 -8.62 4.86 7.01
CA ALA A 209 -7.41 4.13 6.65
C ALA A 209 -7.50 3.55 5.22
N ALA A 210 -8.63 2.93 4.84
CA ALA A 210 -8.84 2.42 3.49
C ALA A 210 -8.71 3.53 2.43
N ARG A 211 -9.30 4.70 2.68
CA ARG A 211 -9.20 5.87 1.78
C ARG A 211 -7.77 6.38 1.64
N ARG A 212 -7.00 6.44 2.74
CA ARG A 212 -5.58 6.85 2.70
C ARG A 212 -4.74 5.94 1.81
N HIS A 213 -5.05 4.65 1.77
CA HIS A 213 -4.38 3.67 0.92
C HIS A 213 -5.01 3.53 -0.47
N ASP A 214 -6.04 4.34 -0.79
CA ASP A 214 -6.79 4.26 -2.04
C ASP A 214 -7.36 2.85 -2.29
N LEU A 215 -7.84 2.20 -1.22
CA LEU A 215 -8.46 0.89 -1.28
C LEU A 215 -9.98 1.00 -1.13
N ASP A 216 -10.68 0.26 -1.97
CA ASP A 216 -12.12 0.08 -1.87
C ASP A 216 -12.42 -1.19 -1.05
N PRO A 217 -12.99 -1.07 0.17
CA PRO A 217 -13.31 -2.22 0.99
C PRO A 217 -14.21 -3.27 0.32
N GLY A 218 -15.03 -2.84 -0.65
CA GLY A 218 -15.96 -3.72 -1.37
C GLY A 218 -15.33 -4.53 -2.50
N SER A 219 -14.11 -4.20 -2.95
CA SER A 219 -13.51 -4.86 -4.11
C SER A 219 -12.05 -5.27 -3.94
N ASP A 220 -11.27 -4.57 -3.11
CA ASP A 220 -9.84 -4.81 -3.00
C ASP A 220 -9.51 -5.87 -1.91
N LEU A 221 -8.33 -6.50 -2.05
CA LEU A 221 -7.75 -7.36 -1.01
C LEU A 221 -6.89 -6.53 -0.08
N TYR A 222 -7.15 -6.59 1.21
CA TYR A 222 -6.40 -5.89 2.26
C TYR A 222 -6.45 -6.63 3.59
N ALA A 223 -5.55 -6.30 4.50
CA ALA A 223 -5.59 -6.69 5.90
C ALA A 223 -5.78 -5.47 6.79
N ILE A 224 -6.48 -5.61 7.91
CA ILE A 224 -6.63 -4.58 8.92
C ILE A 224 -5.74 -4.93 10.11
N ALA A 225 -4.84 -4.01 10.48
CA ALA A 225 -3.96 -4.17 11.63
C ALA A 225 -4.55 -3.50 12.88
N LEU A 226 -4.66 -4.26 13.95
CA LEU A 226 -5.01 -3.78 15.27
C LEU A 226 -3.72 -3.51 16.05
N SER A 227 -3.56 -2.27 16.50
CA SER A 227 -2.35 -1.82 17.19
C SER A 227 -2.16 -2.48 18.56
N ALA A 228 -0.93 -2.47 19.08
CA ALA A 228 -0.61 -2.93 20.43
C ALA A 228 -1.33 -2.14 21.54
N ALA A 229 -1.87 -0.96 21.23
CA ALA A 229 -2.67 -0.17 22.15
C ALA A 229 -4.08 -0.75 22.39
N MET A 230 -4.51 -1.75 21.59
CA MET A 230 -5.78 -2.43 21.82
C MET A 230 -5.80 -3.08 23.21
N PRO A 231 -6.77 -2.74 24.09
CA PRO A 231 -6.90 -3.42 25.36
C PRO A 231 -7.25 -4.90 25.19
N VAL A 232 -6.52 -5.77 25.88
CA VAL A 232 -6.82 -7.22 25.89
C VAL A 232 -7.99 -7.49 26.84
N THR A 233 -9.17 -7.00 26.47
CA THR A 233 -10.42 -7.17 27.24
C THR A 233 -11.53 -7.65 26.31
N TYR A 234 -12.44 -8.47 26.86
CA TYR A 234 -13.60 -8.97 26.09
C TYR A 234 -14.44 -7.83 25.49
N ARG A 235 -14.61 -6.74 26.24
CA ARG A 235 -15.36 -5.56 25.77
C ARG A 235 -14.72 -4.95 24.54
N ALA A 236 -13.41 -4.74 24.53
CA ALA A 236 -12.70 -4.18 23.36
C ALA A 236 -12.78 -5.13 22.16
N VAL A 237 -12.66 -6.45 22.38
CA VAL A 237 -12.80 -7.46 21.32
C VAL A 237 -14.21 -7.42 20.70
N VAL A 238 -15.27 -7.40 21.52
CA VAL A 238 -16.64 -7.34 21.01
C VAL A 238 -16.92 -6.04 20.25
N GLN A 239 -16.43 -4.92 20.74
CA GLN A 239 -16.57 -3.63 20.10
C GLN A 239 -15.85 -3.59 18.74
N CYS A 240 -14.62 -4.10 18.68
CA CYS A 240 -13.86 -4.25 17.46
C CYS A 240 -14.56 -5.19 16.47
N ALA A 241 -15.00 -6.36 16.92
CA ALA A 241 -15.74 -7.32 16.10
C ALA A 241 -17.02 -6.71 15.51
N SER A 242 -17.71 -5.85 16.25
CA SER A 242 -18.92 -5.16 15.77
C SER A 242 -18.59 -4.15 14.67
N ALA A 243 -17.55 -3.35 14.84
CA ALA A 243 -17.09 -2.38 13.82
C ALA A 243 -16.63 -3.09 12.53
N LEU A 244 -15.86 -4.18 12.66
CA LEU A 244 -15.44 -5.01 11.54
C LEU A 244 -16.61 -5.69 10.84
N ALA A 245 -17.57 -6.22 11.60
CA ALA A 245 -18.77 -6.84 11.05
C ALA A 245 -19.59 -5.83 10.23
N ARG A 246 -19.73 -4.62 10.72
CA ARG A 246 -20.37 -3.53 10.01
C ARG A 246 -19.66 -3.23 8.70
N LEU A 247 -18.32 -3.13 8.71
CA LEU A 247 -17.52 -2.91 7.51
C LEU A 247 -17.83 -3.95 6.43
N TYR A 248 -17.74 -5.23 6.77
CA TYR A 248 -17.95 -6.32 5.81
C TYR A 248 -19.42 -6.51 5.41
N THR A 249 -20.37 -5.95 6.16
CA THR A 249 -21.79 -5.92 5.80
C THR A 249 -22.12 -4.76 4.87
N GLU A 250 -21.61 -3.56 5.15
CA GLU A 250 -21.86 -2.37 4.33
C GLU A 250 -21.00 -2.36 3.05
N HIS A 251 -19.83 -3.05 3.06
CA HIS A 251 -18.94 -3.21 1.91
C HIS A 251 -18.71 -4.69 1.59
N PRO A 252 -19.72 -5.38 1.03
CA PRO A 252 -19.59 -6.81 0.74
C PRO A 252 -18.53 -7.05 -0.33
N ASN A 253 -17.56 -7.89 -0.03
CA ASN A 253 -16.48 -8.29 -0.93
C ASN A 253 -16.39 -9.82 -0.97
N PRO A 254 -17.14 -10.49 -1.85
CA PRO A 254 -17.15 -11.95 -1.93
C PRO A 254 -15.89 -12.54 -2.57
N ALA A 255 -15.12 -11.73 -3.29
CA ALA A 255 -13.90 -12.19 -3.98
C ALA A 255 -12.73 -12.47 -3.01
N HIS A 256 -12.69 -11.78 -1.87
CA HIS A 256 -11.58 -11.81 -0.94
C HIS A 256 -12.01 -12.14 0.50
N PRO A 257 -11.18 -12.82 1.29
CA PRO A 257 -11.46 -13.05 2.71
C PRO A 257 -11.38 -11.75 3.52
N ALA A 258 -11.99 -11.74 4.69
CA ALA A 258 -11.69 -10.77 5.73
C ALA A 258 -10.35 -11.15 6.38
N ILE A 259 -9.41 -10.22 6.45
CA ILE A 259 -8.09 -10.45 7.06
C ILE A 259 -7.86 -9.41 8.14
N VAL A 260 -7.61 -9.89 9.36
CA VAL A 260 -7.29 -9.05 10.51
C VAL A 260 -5.98 -9.56 11.11
N ILE A 261 -5.08 -8.65 11.40
CA ILE A 261 -3.84 -8.95 12.13
C ILE A 261 -3.83 -8.13 13.42
N SER A 262 -3.28 -8.68 14.49
CA SER A 262 -3.19 -8.02 15.78
C SER A 262 -1.77 -8.11 16.33
N ALA A 263 -1.31 -7.04 16.97
CA ALA A 263 -0.07 -7.07 17.74
C ALA A 263 -0.20 -7.81 19.07
N ASN A 264 -1.42 -7.91 19.61
CA ASN A 264 -1.74 -8.58 20.86
C ASN A 264 -2.35 -9.96 20.62
N ASP A 265 -2.21 -10.87 21.58
CA ASP A 265 -2.82 -12.20 21.61
C ASP A 265 -4.35 -12.10 21.83
N VAL A 266 -5.09 -11.81 20.77
CA VAL A 266 -6.55 -11.70 20.75
C VAL A 266 -7.18 -12.43 19.56
N GLY A 267 -6.38 -13.05 18.70
CA GLY A 267 -6.81 -13.54 17.40
C GLY A 267 -7.94 -14.55 17.48
N LYS A 268 -7.81 -15.54 18.37
CA LYS A 268 -8.82 -16.59 18.54
C LYS A 268 -10.14 -16.04 19.04
N VAL A 269 -10.10 -15.18 20.08
CA VAL A 269 -11.32 -14.62 20.67
C VAL A 269 -11.99 -13.66 19.69
N LEU A 270 -11.21 -12.85 18.97
CA LEU A 270 -11.73 -11.96 17.95
C LEU A 270 -12.35 -12.75 16.79
N GLY A 271 -11.70 -13.82 16.35
CA GLY A 271 -12.21 -14.70 15.30
C GLY A 271 -13.56 -15.35 15.70
N MET A 272 -13.64 -15.86 16.91
CA MET A 272 -14.90 -16.43 17.46
C MET A 272 -16.05 -15.43 17.51
N GLU A 273 -15.75 -14.16 17.84
CA GLU A 273 -16.76 -13.09 17.90
C GLU A 273 -17.13 -12.56 16.50
N LEU A 274 -16.17 -12.49 15.59
CA LEU A 274 -16.37 -11.87 14.29
C LEU A 274 -17.02 -12.84 13.28
N GLU A 275 -16.54 -14.09 13.21
CA GLU A 275 -17.00 -15.06 12.21
C GLU A 275 -18.52 -15.22 12.11
N PRO A 276 -19.28 -15.40 13.24
CA PRO A 276 -20.73 -15.55 13.17
C PRO A 276 -21.44 -14.32 12.60
N ARG A 277 -20.82 -13.13 12.73
CA ARG A 277 -21.40 -11.84 12.31
C ARG A 277 -21.23 -11.57 10.83
N ILE A 278 -20.22 -12.19 10.19
CA ILE A 278 -19.87 -11.93 8.78
C ILE A 278 -20.10 -13.11 7.83
N LYS A 279 -20.57 -14.25 8.34
CA LYS A 279 -20.88 -15.41 7.49
C LYS A 279 -21.83 -15.05 6.34
N PRO A 280 -21.59 -15.61 5.12
CA PRO A 280 -20.65 -16.70 4.78
C PRO A 280 -19.24 -16.22 4.39
N LYS A 281 -18.81 -15.00 4.73
CA LYS A 281 -17.49 -14.48 4.38
C LYS A 281 -16.38 -15.27 5.06
N ALA A 282 -15.36 -15.67 4.28
CA ALA A 282 -14.16 -16.29 4.81
C ALA A 282 -13.36 -15.31 5.69
N LEU A 283 -12.74 -15.81 6.76
CA LEU A 283 -12.06 -15.01 7.77
C LEU A 283 -10.68 -15.59 8.09
N ALA A 284 -9.69 -14.71 8.22
CA ALA A 284 -8.40 -14.99 8.81
C ALA A 284 -8.08 -13.92 9.86
N VAL A 285 -7.93 -14.32 11.12
CA VAL A 285 -7.44 -13.46 12.22
C VAL A 285 -6.13 -14.05 12.72
N ILE A 286 -5.05 -13.27 12.62
CA ILE A 286 -3.69 -13.70 12.96
C ILE A 286 -3.13 -12.69 13.96
N ASP A 287 -2.68 -13.17 15.09
CA ASP A 287 -2.17 -12.36 16.20
C ASP A 287 -0.65 -12.41 16.33
N GLU A 288 -0.12 -11.66 17.32
CA GLU A 288 1.32 -11.50 17.57
C GLU A 288 2.11 -10.99 16.34
N VAL A 289 1.46 -10.25 15.45
CA VAL A 289 2.06 -9.68 14.26
C VAL A 289 2.21 -8.18 14.39
N ASN A 290 3.44 -7.70 14.34
CA ASN A 290 3.74 -6.28 14.34
C ASN A 290 3.97 -5.79 12.92
N THR A 291 3.19 -4.82 12.49
CA THR A 291 3.30 -4.16 11.18
C THR A 291 3.27 -2.64 11.35
N ARG A 292 3.69 -1.93 10.30
CA ARG A 292 3.73 -0.47 10.25
C ARG A 292 3.01 0.03 8.99
N GLU A 293 2.69 1.29 8.96
CA GLU A 293 2.13 1.96 7.79
C GLU A 293 3.01 1.71 6.56
N GLY A 294 2.38 1.31 5.45
CA GLY A 294 3.07 0.95 4.22
C GLY A 294 3.58 -0.48 4.12
N ASP A 295 3.39 -1.32 5.16
CA ASP A 295 3.74 -2.73 5.11
C ASP A 295 2.75 -3.53 4.25
N TYR A 296 3.25 -4.64 3.73
CA TYR A 296 2.48 -5.70 3.07
C TYR A 296 2.71 -7.01 3.79
N ILE A 297 1.76 -7.92 3.71
CA ILE A 297 1.92 -9.27 4.26
C ILE A 297 1.72 -10.35 3.20
N ASP A 298 2.42 -11.46 3.38
CA ASP A 298 2.13 -12.75 2.73
C ASP A 298 1.66 -13.73 3.79
N ILE A 299 0.55 -14.41 3.51
CA ILE A 299 0.02 -15.48 4.35
C ILE A 299 0.30 -16.80 3.64
N GLY A 300 1.09 -17.65 4.25
CA GLY A 300 1.47 -18.97 3.72
C GLY A 300 0.34 -19.99 3.82
N LYS A 301 0.62 -21.22 3.39
CA LYS A 301 -0.32 -22.34 3.61
C LYS A 301 -0.45 -22.65 5.09
N SER A 302 -1.65 -23.01 5.52
CA SER A 302 -1.87 -23.49 6.88
C SER A 302 -1.27 -24.89 7.09
N TYR A 303 -0.75 -25.13 8.27
CA TYR A 303 -0.25 -26.42 8.73
C TYR A 303 -1.05 -26.90 9.94
N PHE A 304 -0.99 -28.19 10.22
CA PHE A 304 -1.63 -28.84 11.38
C PHE A 304 -3.14 -28.52 11.51
N GLY A 305 -3.87 -28.63 10.39
CA GLY A 305 -5.31 -28.41 10.41
C GLY A 305 -5.75 -26.95 10.57
N GLY A 306 -4.85 -26.00 10.32
CA GLY A 306 -5.16 -24.56 10.49
C GLY A 306 -4.58 -23.93 11.76
N GLU A 307 -3.87 -24.71 12.58
CA GLU A 307 -3.32 -24.24 13.85
C GLU A 307 -2.09 -23.34 13.69
N ILE A 308 -1.35 -23.46 12.55
CA ILE A 308 -0.18 -22.64 12.27
C ILE A 308 -0.28 -22.11 10.84
N VAL A 309 -0.10 -20.80 10.72
CA VAL A 309 -0.03 -20.12 9.43
C VAL A 309 1.25 -19.27 9.39
N PRO A 310 2.20 -19.55 8.48
CA PRO A 310 3.35 -18.69 8.29
C PRO A 310 2.89 -17.33 7.75
N LEU A 311 3.28 -16.26 8.41
CA LEU A 311 3.04 -14.92 7.96
C LEU A 311 4.37 -14.20 7.76
N THR A 312 4.52 -13.56 6.62
CA THR A 312 5.70 -12.76 6.31
C THR A 312 5.29 -11.30 6.20
N VAL A 313 5.89 -10.44 7.01
CA VAL A 313 5.74 -9.00 6.90
C VAL A 313 6.79 -8.46 5.93
N LYS A 314 6.36 -7.71 4.93
CA LYS A 314 7.19 -7.04 3.94
C LYS A 314 7.13 -5.56 4.18
N SER A 315 8.13 -5.01 4.83
CA SER A 315 8.26 -3.57 4.97
C SER A 315 8.84 -3.00 3.70
N LEU A 316 8.12 -2.09 3.08
CA LEU A 316 8.66 -1.27 1.99
C LEU A 316 9.54 -0.14 2.56
N ALA A 317 9.50 0.08 3.87
CA ALA A 317 10.43 0.89 4.62
C ALA A 317 11.30 -0.04 5.48
N PHE A 318 12.62 0.11 5.41
CA PHE A 318 13.54 -0.65 6.25
C PHE A 318 13.32 -0.29 7.74
N PRO A 319 13.42 -1.26 8.67
CA PRO A 319 13.36 -0.95 10.08
C PRO A 319 14.50 -0.01 10.45
N SER A 320 14.17 1.05 11.18
CA SER A 320 15.13 2.00 11.77
C SER A 320 15.94 1.31 12.86
#